data_a6e30356876575f40f33ea0885c33c50
#
_entry.id   a6e30356876575f40f33ea0885c33c50
#
_cell.length_a   1.000
_cell.length_b   1.000
_cell.length_c   1.000
_cell.angle_alpha   90.00
_cell.angle_beta   90.00
_cell.angle_gamma   90.00
#
_symmetry.space_group_name_H-M   'P 1'
#
loop_
_entity.id
_entity.type
_entity.pdbx_description
1 polymer ?
#
loop_
_entity_poly.entity_id
_entity_poly.type
_entity_poly.pdbx_seq_one_letter_code
_entity_poly.pdbx_strand_id
1 'polypeptide(L)'
;MKKSILLLMSVQFFVYLGFGIIIPVLPEVIVQQDLSEIHVGGLLTVYSLASFFTAPLWGSLSDRTGRKKLIIIGLIGFSLSFFLFAFFIHNLTLLYLSRVVGGIFSGALYTAVTGFVGDMTTEENRNKYMGLLGMSIGLGFIFGPAIGGVLGHYSLQLPFIASGVLTLLLVFYASSILKEPERLGEANKRALLPKGGAMLWQYRIRNLFLISFMVTLILAGIESTFQLFQISAIEITPKQIGYLFMASGFVDAAIQGGVVRRVKNGSETKWILGGQIVTAIGLILIPFSGSLFWAGVALSVFTAGNALARTVLVSLTSKESGGKYGTAAGMTYSMDNMGRIIGPLVFTWLFTRMTGEIYYISAALAVISIVFIFMYHKSSKTLRSA
;
A
#
# COMPACT_ATOMS: atom_id res chain seq x y z
N MET A 1 -16.80 18.73 1.29
CA MET A 1 -15.38 18.35 1.12
C MET A 1 -14.75 17.82 2.42
N LYS A 2 -14.62 18.58 3.54
CA LYS A 2 -13.94 18.08 4.75
C LYS A 2 -14.51 16.76 5.31
N LYS A 3 -15.84 16.61 5.42
CA LYS A 3 -16.49 15.38 5.93
C LYS A 3 -16.21 14.16 5.02
N SER A 4 -16.26 14.33 3.70
CA SER A 4 -15.98 13.24 2.75
C SER A 4 -14.51 12.80 2.83
N ILE A 5 -13.57 13.74 2.92
CA ILE A 5 -12.14 13.42 3.06
C ILE A 5 -11.87 12.66 4.36
N LEU A 6 -12.43 13.13 5.49
CA LEU A 6 -12.27 12.43 6.77
C LEU A 6 -12.79 10.99 6.70
N LEU A 7 -13.96 10.80 6.08
CA LEU A 7 -14.51 9.46 5.87
C LEU A 7 -13.61 8.59 4.99
N LEU A 8 -13.09 9.12 3.88
CA LEU A 8 -12.18 8.37 2.99
C LEU A 8 -10.88 8.00 3.72
N MET A 9 -10.36 8.90 4.57
CA MET A 9 -9.24 8.60 5.46
C MET A 9 -9.59 7.49 6.44
N SER A 10 -10.78 7.52 7.04
CA SER A 10 -11.25 6.45 7.95
C SER A 10 -11.37 5.11 7.21
N VAL A 11 -11.90 5.11 5.98
CA VAL A 11 -11.98 3.88 5.16
C VAL A 11 -10.59 3.30 4.94
N GLN A 12 -9.61 4.11 4.50
CA GLN A 12 -8.24 3.62 4.30
C GLN A 12 -7.60 3.17 5.62
N PHE A 13 -7.78 3.92 6.68
CA PHE A 13 -7.27 3.53 8.00
C PHE A 13 -7.78 2.15 8.42
N PHE A 14 -9.09 1.89 8.37
CA PHE A 14 -9.66 0.62 8.80
C PHE A 14 -9.33 -0.54 7.85
N VAL A 15 -9.20 -0.30 6.54
CA VAL A 15 -8.73 -1.31 5.58
C VAL A 15 -7.32 -1.77 5.93
N TYR A 16 -6.40 -0.83 6.17
CA TYR A 16 -5.01 -1.15 6.47
C TYR A 16 -4.78 -1.58 7.92
N LEU A 17 -5.60 -1.11 8.85
CA LEU A 17 -5.67 -1.65 10.20
C LEU A 17 -6.06 -3.13 10.18
N GLY A 18 -7.10 -3.48 9.42
CA GLY A 18 -7.53 -4.86 9.24
C GLY A 18 -6.47 -5.74 8.57
N PHE A 19 -5.71 -5.20 7.61
CA PHE A 19 -4.56 -5.90 7.04
C PHE A 19 -3.46 -6.10 8.10
N GLY A 20 -3.15 -5.07 8.88
CA GLY A 20 -2.13 -5.11 9.93
C GLY A 20 -2.45 -6.08 11.08
N ILE A 21 -3.74 -6.22 11.42
CA ILE A 21 -4.23 -7.17 12.44
C ILE A 21 -3.85 -8.62 12.10
N ILE A 22 -3.84 -8.97 10.83
CA ILE A 22 -3.55 -10.32 10.35
C ILE A 22 -2.11 -10.73 10.65
N ILE A 23 -1.18 -9.79 10.58
CA ILE A 23 0.26 -10.07 10.67
C ILE A 23 0.65 -10.85 11.94
N PRO A 24 0.27 -10.43 13.17
CA PRO A 24 0.62 -11.17 14.37
C PRO A 24 -0.28 -12.38 14.64
N VAL A 25 -1.52 -12.38 14.15
CA VAL A 25 -2.50 -13.43 14.49
C VAL A 25 -2.39 -14.63 13.54
N LEU A 26 -2.02 -14.40 12.29
CA LEU A 26 -1.97 -15.46 11.29
C LEU A 26 -0.98 -16.59 11.61
N PRO A 27 0.26 -16.33 12.05
CA PRO A 27 1.17 -17.42 12.48
C PRO A 27 0.59 -18.26 13.60
N GLU A 28 -0.08 -17.65 14.57
CA GLU A 28 -0.68 -18.35 15.69
C GLU A 28 -1.86 -19.24 15.26
N VAL A 29 -2.69 -18.78 14.33
CA VAL A 29 -3.76 -19.58 13.72
C VAL A 29 -3.18 -20.83 13.04
N ILE A 30 -2.06 -20.69 12.33
CA ILE A 30 -1.42 -21.81 11.62
C ILE A 30 -0.81 -22.80 12.60
N VAL A 31 -0.11 -22.34 13.63
CA VAL A 31 0.51 -23.18 14.66
C VAL A 31 -0.55 -23.95 15.46
N GLN A 32 -1.64 -23.31 15.89
CA GLN A 32 -2.71 -23.98 16.64
C GLN A 32 -3.45 -25.08 15.85
N GLN A 33 -3.29 -25.12 14.54
CA GLN A 33 -3.92 -26.12 13.66
C GLN A 33 -2.93 -27.19 13.16
N ASP A 34 -1.70 -27.23 13.70
CA ASP A 34 -0.63 -28.11 13.23
C ASP A 34 -0.36 -28.01 11.73
N LEU A 35 -0.55 -26.82 11.13
CA LEU A 35 -0.32 -26.58 9.74
C LEU A 35 1.10 -26.11 9.47
N SER A 36 1.60 -26.37 8.26
CA SER A 36 2.92 -25.90 7.85
C SER A 36 2.97 -24.36 7.77
N GLU A 37 4.05 -23.76 8.26
CA GLU A 37 4.30 -22.31 8.23
C GLU A 37 4.24 -21.69 6.81
N ILE A 38 4.35 -22.51 5.77
CA ILE A 38 4.21 -22.09 4.37
C ILE A 38 2.83 -21.45 4.11
N HIS A 39 1.81 -21.85 4.88
CA HIS A 39 0.47 -21.28 4.74
C HIS A 39 0.37 -19.83 5.20
N VAL A 40 1.26 -19.35 6.08
CA VAL A 40 1.34 -17.93 6.46
C VAL A 40 1.64 -17.09 5.21
N GLY A 41 2.71 -17.43 4.51
CA GLY A 41 3.09 -16.79 3.25
C GLY A 41 2.05 -16.99 2.15
N GLY A 42 1.50 -18.21 2.04
CA GLY A 42 0.47 -18.55 1.05
C GLY A 42 -0.79 -17.69 1.17
N LEU A 43 -1.31 -17.49 2.39
CA LEU A 43 -2.50 -16.68 2.66
C LEU A 43 -2.30 -15.19 2.35
N LEU A 44 -1.09 -14.66 2.60
CA LEU A 44 -0.74 -13.29 2.22
C LEU A 44 -0.55 -13.14 0.71
N THR A 45 0.07 -14.13 0.08
CA THR A 45 0.31 -14.15 -1.37
C THR A 45 -1.02 -14.22 -2.15
N VAL A 46 -1.93 -15.10 -1.76
CA VAL A 46 -3.24 -15.25 -2.42
C VAL A 46 -4.07 -13.96 -2.34
N TYR A 47 -4.04 -13.27 -1.19
CA TYR A 47 -4.65 -11.96 -1.06
C TYR A 47 -4.07 -10.94 -2.05
N SER A 48 -2.74 -10.87 -2.13
CA SER A 48 -2.04 -9.95 -3.03
C SER A 48 -2.27 -10.30 -4.51
N LEU A 49 -2.32 -11.59 -4.86
CA LEU A 49 -2.67 -12.06 -6.22
C LEU A 49 -4.10 -11.67 -6.60
N ALA A 50 -5.07 -11.90 -5.72
CA ALA A 50 -6.46 -11.51 -5.97
C ALA A 50 -6.57 -9.98 -6.18
N SER A 51 -5.90 -9.18 -5.36
CA SER A 51 -5.82 -7.73 -5.55
C SER A 51 -5.14 -7.32 -6.85
N PHE A 52 -4.03 -7.97 -7.19
CA PHE A 52 -3.26 -7.69 -8.42
C PHE A 52 -4.14 -7.79 -9.66
N PHE A 53 -4.89 -8.88 -9.80
CA PHE A 53 -5.73 -9.10 -10.99
C PHE A 53 -7.00 -8.24 -11.00
N THR A 54 -7.57 -7.96 -9.83
CA THR A 54 -8.88 -7.30 -9.76
C THR A 54 -8.81 -5.77 -9.65
N ALA A 55 -7.73 -5.20 -9.10
CA ALA A 55 -7.62 -3.77 -8.92
C ALA A 55 -7.76 -2.94 -10.22
N PRO A 56 -7.16 -3.31 -11.37
CA PRO A 56 -7.38 -2.57 -12.61
C PRO A 56 -8.83 -2.63 -13.11
N LEU A 57 -9.51 -3.78 -12.88
CA LEU A 57 -10.92 -3.96 -13.23
C LEU A 57 -11.81 -3.05 -12.38
N TRP A 58 -11.60 -3.06 -11.05
CA TRP A 58 -12.29 -2.18 -10.12
C TRP A 58 -12.03 -0.71 -10.41
N GLY A 59 -10.79 -0.35 -10.75
CA GLY A 59 -10.44 1.00 -11.14
C GLY A 59 -11.21 1.48 -12.37
N SER A 60 -11.24 0.66 -13.42
CA SER A 60 -12.01 0.93 -14.64
C SER A 60 -13.52 1.00 -14.38
N LEU A 61 -14.04 0.08 -13.55
CA LEU A 61 -15.44 0.07 -13.16
C LEU A 61 -15.80 1.31 -12.35
N SER A 62 -14.92 1.73 -11.43
CA SER A 62 -15.06 2.94 -10.62
C SER A 62 -15.17 4.21 -11.46
N ASP A 63 -14.36 4.29 -12.52
CA ASP A 63 -14.41 5.42 -13.46
C ASP A 63 -15.74 5.51 -14.23
N ARG A 64 -16.50 4.42 -14.32
CA ARG A 64 -17.75 4.36 -15.09
C ARG A 64 -19.01 4.41 -14.23
N THR A 65 -19.06 3.58 -13.17
CA THR A 65 -20.27 3.38 -12.36
C THR A 65 -20.39 4.36 -11.21
N GLY A 66 -19.28 5.04 -10.87
CA GLY A 66 -19.21 5.96 -9.75
C GLY A 66 -18.38 5.44 -8.61
N ARG A 67 -17.84 6.36 -7.80
CA ARG A 67 -16.93 6.07 -6.70
C ARG A 67 -17.67 5.54 -5.48
N LYS A 68 -18.77 6.20 -5.11
CA LYS A 68 -19.56 5.87 -3.92
C LYS A 68 -20.04 4.43 -3.94
N LYS A 69 -20.58 3.98 -5.08
CA LYS A 69 -21.08 2.60 -5.22
C LYS A 69 -19.98 1.58 -4.97
N LEU A 70 -18.81 1.79 -5.55
CA LEU A 70 -17.69 0.87 -5.38
C LEU A 70 -17.08 0.89 -3.98
N ILE A 71 -17.07 2.04 -3.31
CA ILE A 71 -16.67 2.11 -1.90
C ILE A 71 -17.62 1.27 -1.05
N ILE A 72 -18.94 1.38 -1.25
CA ILE A 72 -19.93 0.60 -0.51
C ILE A 72 -19.79 -0.90 -0.78
N ILE A 73 -19.72 -1.31 -2.06
CA ILE A 73 -19.51 -2.71 -2.46
C ILE A 73 -18.20 -3.25 -1.87
N GLY A 74 -17.12 -2.46 -1.96
CA GLY A 74 -15.82 -2.80 -1.41
C GLY A 74 -15.85 -3.01 0.11
N LEU A 75 -16.51 -2.11 0.86
CA LEU A 75 -16.65 -2.22 2.32
C LEU A 75 -17.45 -3.47 2.71
N ILE A 76 -18.56 -3.77 2.03
CA ILE A 76 -19.37 -4.97 2.28
C ILE A 76 -18.55 -6.23 2.03
N GLY A 77 -17.90 -6.35 0.87
CA GLY A 77 -17.11 -7.53 0.52
C GLY A 77 -15.87 -7.67 1.39
N PHE A 78 -15.24 -6.56 1.80
CA PHE A 78 -14.09 -6.59 2.70
C PHE A 78 -14.49 -6.99 4.12
N SER A 79 -15.64 -6.49 4.64
CA SER A 79 -16.24 -6.94 5.90
C SER A 79 -16.56 -8.44 5.86
N LEU A 80 -17.17 -8.91 4.77
CA LEU A 80 -17.46 -10.33 4.56
C LEU A 80 -16.18 -11.18 4.65
N SER A 81 -15.07 -10.73 4.09
CA SER A 81 -13.80 -11.45 4.16
C SER A 81 -13.30 -11.66 5.59
N PHE A 82 -13.51 -10.68 6.48
CA PHE A 82 -13.18 -10.80 7.90
C PHE A 82 -14.08 -11.78 8.63
N PHE A 83 -15.38 -11.75 8.38
CA PHE A 83 -16.30 -12.71 8.97
C PHE A 83 -16.02 -14.14 8.48
N LEU A 84 -15.76 -14.33 7.18
CA LEU A 84 -15.33 -15.62 6.65
C LEU A 84 -14.06 -16.13 7.35
N PHE A 85 -13.07 -15.25 7.54
CA PHE A 85 -11.87 -15.64 8.27
C PHE A 85 -12.17 -16.05 9.72
N ALA A 86 -12.94 -15.23 10.44
CA ALA A 86 -13.27 -15.46 11.84
C ALA A 86 -14.07 -16.75 12.07
N PHE A 87 -15.14 -16.95 11.30
CA PHE A 87 -16.04 -18.08 11.51
C PHE A 87 -15.47 -19.42 11.00
N PHE A 88 -14.61 -19.36 10.00
CA PHE A 88 -14.01 -20.56 9.41
C PHE A 88 -12.52 -20.69 9.73
N ILE A 89 -12.09 -20.16 10.87
CA ILE A 89 -10.68 -20.10 11.25
C ILE A 89 -10.01 -21.49 11.30
N HIS A 90 -10.77 -22.56 11.56
CA HIS A 90 -10.31 -23.94 11.60
C HIS A 90 -10.38 -24.69 10.25
N ASN A 91 -10.75 -24.01 9.17
CA ASN A 91 -10.83 -24.63 7.84
C ASN A 91 -9.88 -23.92 6.88
N LEU A 92 -8.76 -24.57 6.54
CA LEU A 92 -7.72 -23.99 5.69
C LEU A 92 -8.24 -23.51 4.33
N THR A 93 -9.11 -24.28 3.67
CA THR A 93 -9.68 -23.92 2.36
C THR A 93 -10.51 -22.65 2.45
N LEU A 94 -11.34 -22.51 3.49
CA LEU A 94 -12.15 -21.32 3.70
C LEU A 94 -11.32 -20.13 4.16
N LEU A 95 -10.20 -20.36 4.87
CA LEU A 95 -9.22 -19.31 5.13
C LEU A 95 -8.63 -18.75 3.84
N TYR A 96 -8.21 -19.60 2.90
CA TYR A 96 -7.75 -19.16 1.59
C TYR A 96 -8.84 -18.41 0.82
N LEU A 97 -10.09 -18.92 0.82
CA LEU A 97 -11.22 -18.24 0.19
C LEU A 97 -11.45 -16.85 0.80
N SER A 98 -11.37 -16.71 2.12
CA SER A 98 -11.49 -15.41 2.79
C SER A 98 -10.42 -14.42 2.32
N ARG A 99 -9.19 -14.91 2.08
CA ARG A 99 -8.09 -14.08 1.55
C ARG A 99 -8.31 -13.67 0.11
N VAL A 100 -8.83 -14.57 -0.73
CA VAL A 100 -9.25 -14.22 -2.11
C VAL A 100 -10.31 -13.12 -2.08
N VAL A 101 -11.37 -13.30 -1.30
CA VAL A 101 -12.45 -12.31 -1.14
C VAL A 101 -11.89 -10.97 -0.63
N GLY A 102 -11.07 -11.00 0.43
CA GLY A 102 -10.41 -9.80 0.98
C GLY A 102 -9.56 -9.07 -0.05
N GLY A 103 -8.75 -9.81 -0.82
CA GLY A 103 -7.91 -9.26 -1.88
C GLY A 103 -8.74 -8.60 -2.99
N ILE A 104 -9.80 -9.25 -3.46
CA ILE A 104 -10.70 -8.69 -4.49
C ILE A 104 -11.26 -7.34 -4.03
N PHE A 105 -11.84 -7.27 -2.84
CA PHE A 105 -12.54 -6.08 -2.38
C PHE A 105 -11.61 -5.00 -1.80
N SER A 106 -10.40 -5.34 -1.34
CA SER A 106 -9.38 -4.33 -1.01
C SER A 106 -8.95 -3.53 -2.22
N GLY A 107 -8.83 -4.18 -3.38
CA GLY A 107 -8.57 -3.51 -4.66
C GLY A 107 -9.68 -2.51 -5.03
N ALA A 108 -10.95 -2.89 -4.81
CA ALA A 108 -12.09 -2.00 -5.03
C ALA A 108 -12.01 -0.75 -4.13
N LEU A 109 -11.71 -0.93 -2.84
CA LEU A 109 -11.61 0.16 -1.88
C LEU A 109 -10.46 1.12 -2.20
N TYR A 110 -9.25 0.58 -2.43
CA TYR A 110 -8.10 1.41 -2.76
C TYR A 110 -8.33 2.26 -4.01
N THR A 111 -8.83 1.63 -5.09
CA THR A 111 -9.04 2.29 -6.37
C THR A 111 -10.15 3.34 -6.33
N ALA A 112 -11.27 3.00 -5.66
CA ALA A 112 -12.42 3.91 -5.57
C ALA A 112 -12.13 5.10 -4.64
N VAL A 113 -11.45 4.89 -3.50
CA VAL A 113 -11.07 5.97 -2.57
C VAL A 113 -10.03 6.90 -3.20
N THR A 114 -8.97 6.35 -3.81
CA THR A 114 -7.94 7.14 -4.48
C THR A 114 -8.53 7.91 -5.67
N GLY A 115 -9.39 7.26 -6.46
CA GLY A 115 -10.11 7.87 -7.56
C GLY A 115 -11.04 9.00 -7.09
N PHE A 116 -11.76 8.79 -5.98
CA PHE A 116 -12.64 9.82 -5.37
C PHE A 116 -11.87 11.07 -4.98
N VAL A 117 -10.69 10.88 -4.34
CA VAL A 117 -9.79 12.00 -4.02
C VAL A 117 -9.31 12.69 -5.30
N GLY A 118 -8.98 11.92 -6.35
CA GLY A 118 -8.63 12.48 -7.65
C GLY A 118 -9.73 13.39 -8.22
N ASP A 119 -11.00 12.93 -8.18
CA ASP A 119 -12.16 13.69 -8.68
C ASP A 119 -12.46 14.95 -7.85
N MET A 120 -12.18 14.94 -6.54
CA MET A 120 -12.48 16.07 -5.63
C MET A 120 -11.38 17.12 -5.52
N THR A 121 -10.22 16.88 -6.11
CA THR A 121 -9.03 17.70 -5.91
C THR A 121 -8.53 18.34 -7.19
N THR A 122 -8.05 19.57 -7.08
CA THR A 122 -7.29 20.22 -8.16
C THR A 122 -5.85 19.72 -8.17
N GLU A 123 -5.10 19.95 -9.23
CA GLU A 123 -3.68 19.58 -9.31
C GLU A 123 -2.84 20.20 -8.18
N GLU A 124 -3.17 21.44 -7.78
CA GLU A 124 -2.43 22.17 -6.74
C GLU A 124 -2.57 21.53 -5.35
N ASN A 125 -3.76 20.99 -5.02
CA ASN A 125 -4.02 20.45 -3.69
C ASN A 125 -3.99 18.91 -3.61
N ARG A 126 -3.84 18.22 -4.76
CA ARG A 126 -3.86 16.75 -4.84
C ARG A 126 -2.79 16.08 -3.98
N ASN A 127 -1.56 16.60 -3.99
CA ASN A 127 -0.47 16.10 -3.16
C ASN A 127 -0.85 16.10 -1.67
N LYS A 128 -1.49 17.18 -1.20
CA LYS A 128 -1.97 17.29 0.19
C LYS A 128 -2.95 16.18 0.56
N TYR A 129 -3.94 15.93 -0.28
CA TYR A 129 -5.00 14.96 0.03
C TYR A 129 -4.54 13.51 -0.17
N MET A 130 -3.67 13.25 -1.14
CA MET A 130 -3.01 11.95 -1.28
C MET A 130 -2.08 11.66 -0.09
N GLY A 131 -1.37 12.69 0.42
CA GLY A 131 -0.59 12.58 1.65
C GLY A 131 -1.43 12.24 2.87
N LEU A 132 -2.62 12.84 3.01
CA LEU A 132 -3.56 12.51 4.10
C LEU A 132 -4.09 11.07 4.00
N LEU A 133 -4.39 10.58 2.79
CA LEU A 133 -4.74 9.17 2.60
C LEU A 133 -3.58 8.25 2.98
N GLY A 134 -2.37 8.58 2.53
CA GLY A 134 -1.18 7.82 2.87
C GLY A 134 -0.89 7.79 4.38
N MET A 135 -1.05 8.92 5.06
CA MET A 135 -0.96 8.98 6.53
C MET A 135 -1.95 8.02 7.19
N SER A 136 -3.20 7.95 6.70
CA SER A 136 -4.22 7.04 7.24
C SER A 136 -3.83 5.57 7.03
N ILE A 137 -3.23 5.24 5.90
CA ILE A 137 -2.67 3.92 5.59
C ILE A 137 -1.56 3.56 6.59
N GLY A 138 -0.58 4.47 6.78
CA GLY A 138 0.52 4.28 7.72
C GLY A 138 0.04 4.07 9.16
N LEU A 139 -0.90 4.90 9.62
CA LEU A 139 -1.51 4.73 10.95
C LEU A 139 -2.24 3.39 11.07
N GLY A 140 -2.95 2.92 10.03
CA GLY A 140 -3.56 1.60 10.02
C GLY A 140 -2.55 0.46 10.23
N PHE A 141 -1.41 0.53 9.56
CA PHE A 141 -0.31 -0.43 9.74
C PHE A 141 0.36 -0.36 11.12
N ILE A 142 0.39 0.80 11.78
CA ILE A 142 0.93 0.95 13.14
C ILE A 142 -0.02 0.31 14.16
N PHE A 143 -1.29 0.70 14.11
CA PHE A 143 -2.27 0.26 15.11
C PHE A 143 -2.81 -1.15 14.87
N GLY A 144 -2.77 -1.63 13.62
CA GLY A 144 -3.24 -2.97 13.26
C GLY A 144 -2.60 -4.08 14.08
N PRO A 145 -1.27 -4.26 14.03
CA PRO A 145 -0.60 -5.31 14.79
C PRO A 145 -0.78 -5.17 16.30
N ALA A 146 -0.79 -3.93 16.83
CA ALA A 146 -0.99 -3.69 18.26
C ALA A 146 -2.39 -4.14 18.71
N ILE A 147 -3.43 -3.74 17.97
CA ILE A 147 -4.82 -4.13 18.26
C ILE A 147 -5.00 -5.64 18.01
N GLY A 148 -4.42 -6.17 16.93
CA GLY A 148 -4.47 -7.59 16.61
C GLY A 148 -3.86 -8.46 17.71
N GLY A 149 -2.70 -8.08 18.23
CA GLY A 149 -2.05 -8.79 19.34
C GLY A 149 -2.85 -8.74 20.64
N VAL A 150 -3.38 -7.56 21.01
CA VAL A 150 -4.21 -7.42 22.22
C VAL A 150 -5.51 -8.21 22.13
N LEU A 151 -6.25 -8.10 21.04
CA LEU A 151 -7.51 -8.81 20.85
C LEU A 151 -7.27 -10.31 20.64
N GLY A 152 -6.20 -10.69 19.94
CA GLY A 152 -5.82 -12.07 19.68
C GLY A 152 -5.49 -12.86 20.96
N HIS A 153 -5.00 -12.16 22.00
CA HIS A 153 -4.78 -12.76 23.32
C HIS A 153 -6.08 -13.31 23.95
N TYR A 154 -7.23 -12.67 23.71
CA TYR A 154 -8.52 -13.14 24.22
C TYR A 154 -9.13 -14.24 23.31
N SER A 155 -9.05 -14.09 22.01
CA SER A 155 -9.52 -15.06 21.02
C SER A 155 -8.93 -14.73 19.64
N LEU A 156 -8.49 -15.74 18.89
CA LEU A 156 -7.97 -15.56 17.52
C LEU A 156 -9.04 -15.03 16.55
N GLN A 157 -10.32 -15.26 16.82
CA GLN A 157 -11.43 -14.75 16.00
C GLN A 157 -11.75 -13.28 16.27
N LEU A 158 -11.55 -12.81 17.51
CA LEU A 158 -12.00 -11.49 17.98
C LEU A 158 -11.45 -10.33 17.15
N PRO A 159 -10.16 -10.28 16.76
CA PRO A 159 -9.61 -9.23 15.90
C PRO A 159 -10.33 -9.12 14.56
N PHE A 160 -10.68 -10.27 13.97
CA PHE A 160 -11.36 -10.33 12.67
C PHE A 160 -12.83 -9.94 12.78
N ILE A 161 -13.53 -10.40 13.82
CA ILE A 161 -14.92 -10.00 14.08
C ILE A 161 -14.98 -8.48 14.30
N ALA A 162 -14.09 -7.93 15.13
CA ALA A 162 -14.03 -6.49 15.39
C ALA A 162 -13.78 -5.70 14.09
N SER A 163 -12.84 -6.15 13.26
CA SER A 163 -12.54 -5.52 11.97
C SER A 163 -13.72 -5.60 11.01
N GLY A 164 -14.39 -6.75 10.96
CA GLY A 164 -15.59 -6.95 10.14
C GLY A 164 -16.73 -6.03 10.54
N VAL A 165 -17.02 -5.94 11.84
CA VAL A 165 -18.06 -5.04 12.39
C VAL A 165 -17.72 -3.59 12.11
N LEU A 166 -16.50 -3.12 12.42
CA LEU A 166 -16.08 -1.75 12.17
C LEU A 166 -16.17 -1.38 10.68
N THR A 167 -15.74 -2.28 9.80
CA THR A 167 -15.85 -2.08 8.34
C THR A 167 -17.30 -2.04 7.89
N LEU A 168 -18.19 -2.87 8.48
CA LEU A 168 -19.63 -2.86 8.19
C LEU A 168 -20.29 -1.56 8.67
N LEU A 169 -19.91 -1.04 9.83
CA LEU A 169 -20.39 0.26 10.31
C LEU A 169 -20.00 1.40 9.38
N LEU A 170 -18.81 1.33 8.76
CA LEU A 170 -18.42 2.30 7.74
C LEU A 170 -19.32 2.27 6.51
N VAL A 171 -20.00 1.15 6.18
CA VAL A 171 -20.98 1.11 5.08
C VAL A 171 -22.12 2.08 5.34
N PHE A 172 -22.69 2.05 6.54
CA PHE A 172 -23.78 2.96 6.91
C PHE A 172 -23.31 4.42 6.89
N TYR A 173 -22.13 4.68 7.44
CA TYR A 173 -21.56 6.03 7.49
C TYR A 173 -21.23 6.53 6.07
N ALA A 174 -20.65 5.67 5.20
CA ALA A 174 -20.36 6.02 3.82
C ALA A 174 -21.62 6.24 2.98
N SER A 175 -22.65 5.41 3.15
CA SER A 175 -23.90 5.55 2.42
C SER A 175 -24.59 6.89 2.71
N SER A 176 -24.52 7.37 3.97
CA SER A 176 -25.15 8.60 4.44
C SER A 176 -24.38 9.87 4.07
N ILE A 177 -23.03 9.84 4.13
CA ILE A 177 -22.20 11.05 3.98
C ILE A 177 -21.66 11.24 2.58
N LEU A 178 -21.25 10.14 1.90
CA LEU A 178 -20.67 10.27 0.58
C LEU A 178 -21.73 10.69 -0.45
N LYS A 179 -21.46 11.79 -1.11
CA LYS A 179 -22.13 12.16 -2.35
C LYS A 179 -21.18 11.83 -3.50
N GLU A 180 -21.74 11.33 -4.60
CA GLU A 180 -20.91 11.09 -5.79
C GLU A 180 -20.25 12.40 -6.20
N PRO A 181 -18.93 12.43 -6.43
CA PRO A 181 -18.26 13.66 -6.83
C PRO A 181 -18.72 14.09 -8.22
N GLU A 182 -18.93 15.38 -8.40
CA GLU A 182 -19.10 15.96 -9.72
C GLU A 182 -17.80 15.74 -10.50
N ARG A 183 -17.89 14.99 -11.57
CA ARG A 183 -16.71 14.67 -12.39
C ARG A 183 -16.30 15.89 -13.18
N LEU A 184 -15.12 16.40 -12.90
CA LEU A 184 -14.47 17.44 -13.70
C LEU A 184 -13.93 16.78 -14.99
N GLY A 185 -14.80 16.52 -15.95
CA GLY A 185 -14.47 15.96 -17.25
C GLY A 185 -15.42 14.83 -17.68
N GLU A 186 -15.84 14.84 -18.94
CA GLU A 186 -16.65 13.79 -19.54
C GLU A 186 -15.87 12.49 -19.66
N ALA A 187 -15.98 11.62 -18.67
CA ALA A 187 -15.50 10.25 -18.79
C ALA A 187 -16.34 9.50 -19.81
N ASN A 188 -15.73 9.17 -20.93
CA ASN A 188 -16.37 8.49 -22.06
C ASN A 188 -17.00 7.15 -21.61
N LYS A 189 -18.34 7.07 -21.56
CA LYS A 189 -19.15 5.96 -21.01
C LYS A 189 -19.05 4.65 -21.79
N ARG A 190 -18.19 4.52 -22.82
CA ARG A 190 -18.34 3.49 -23.87
C ARG A 190 -17.34 2.32 -23.91
N ALA A 191 -16.45 2.10 -22.96
CA ALA A 191 -15.55 0.94 -23.09
C ALA A 191 -15.61 -0.04 -21.89
N LEU A 192 -16.21 -1.22 -22.03
CA LEU A 192 -16.42 -2.24 -20.98
C LEU A 192 -15.20 -3.15 -20.68
N LEU A 193 -14.13 -3.04 -21.43
CA LEU A 193 -12.90 -3.79 -21.27
C LEU A 193 -11.67 -2.86 -21.29
N PRO A 194 -10.47 -3.27 -20.87
CA PRO A 194 -9.36 -2.40 -20.53
C PRO A 194 -8.64 -1.73 -21.70
N LYS A 195 -9.37 -1.28 -22.74
CA LYS A 195 -8.80 -0.30 -23.67
C LYS A 195 -8.29 0.95 -22.92
N GLY A 196 -8.86 1.24 -21.74
CA GLY A 196 -8.37 2.25 -20.82
C GLY A 196 -7.03 1.91 -20.17
N GLY A 197 -6.80 0.65 -19.80
CA GLY A 197 -5.55 0.20 -19.22
C GLY A 197 -4.40 0.19 -20.24
N ALA A 198 -4.65 -0.30 -21.45
CA ALA A 198 -3.69 -0.24 -22.54
C ALA A 198 -3.31 1.20 -22.93
N MET A 199 -4.25 2.15 -22.83
CA MET A 199 -4.00 3.56 -23.07
C MET A 199 -3.18 4.21 -21.94
N LEU A 200 -3.31 3.76 -20.68
CA LEU A 200 -2.46 4.20 -19.56
C LEU A 200 -1.09 3.52 -19.58
N TRP A 201 -0.92 2.41 -20.31
CA TRP A 201 0.37 1.74 -20.51
C TRP A 201 1.24 2.46 -21.58
N GLN A 202 0.88 3.68 -21.97
CA GLN A 202 1.73 4.50 -22.82
C GLN A 202 3.07 4.78 -22.14
N TYR A 203 4.13 4.94 -22.91
CA TYR A 203 5.52 5.03 -22.46
C TYR A 203 5.76 5.96 -21.26
N ARG A 204 5.02 7.06 -21.18
CA ARG A 204 5.15 8.07 -20.13
C ARG A 204 4.63 7.55 -18.76
N ILE A 205 3.36 7.14 -18.70
CA ILE A 205 2.71 6.69 -17.44
C ILE A 205 3.26 5.31 -17.02
N ARG A 206 3.61 4.47 -17.97
CA ARG A 206 4.26 3.19 -17.72
C ARG A 206 5.48 3.31 -16.81
N ASN A 207 6.32 4.33 -17.01
CA ASN A 207 7.49 4.54 -16.16
C ASN A 207 7.09 4.81 -14.70
N LEU A 208 5.99 5.53 -14.45
CA LEU A 208 5.48 5.75 -13.08
C LEU A 208 5.02 4.43 -12.43
N PHE A 209 4.35 3.56 -13.19
CA PHE A 209 3.96 2.22 -12.71
C PHE A 209 5.17 1.34 -12.40
N LEU A 210 6.22 1.38 -13.23
CA LEU A 210 7.45 0.65 -12.95
C LEU A 210 8.18 1.15 -11.70
N ILE A 211 8.16 2.47 -11.47
CA ILE A 211 8.70 3.05 -10.22
C ILE A 211 7.86 2.56 -9.02
N SER A 212 6.53 2.53 -9.11
CA SER A 212 5.65 2.03 -8.04
C SER A 212 5.98 0.58 -7.69
N PHE A 213 6.12 -0.28 -8.71
CA PHE A 213 6.57 -1.66 -8.52
C PHE A 213 7.92 -1.74 -7.78
N MET A 214 8.93 -0.98 -8.23
CA MET A 214 10.27 -1.01 -7.60
C MET A 214 10.26 -0.50 -6.17
N VAL A 215 9.54 0.59 -5.89
CA VAL A 215 9.39 1.17 -4.54
C VAL A 215 8.78 0.15 -3.58
N THR A 216 7.73 -0.55 -4.01
CA THR A 216 7.05 -1.54 -3.18
C THR A 216 7.80 -2.87 -3.12
N LEU A 217 8.51 -3.25 -4.18
CA LEU A 217 9.41 -4.42 -4.19
C LEU A 217 10.49 -4.28 -3.11
N ILE A 218 11.14 -3.12 -3.05
CA ILE A 218 12.17 -2.83 -2.06
C ILE A 218 11.55 -2.81 -0.65
N LEU A 219 10.41 -2.12 -0.47
CA LEU A 219 9.72 -2.05 0.82
C LEU A 219 9.39 -3.46 1.36
N ALA A 220 8.72 -4.28 0.56
CA ALA A 220 8.32 -5.63 0.97
C ALA A 220 9.54 -6.57 1.19
N GLY A 221 10.60 -6.36 0.42
CA GLY A 221 11.88 -7.05 0.63
C GLY A 221 12.50 -6.70 1.98
N ILE A 222 12.54 -5.42 2.33
CA ILE A 222 13.07 -4.97 3.63
C ILE A 222 12.17 -5.44 4.78
N GLU A 223 10.85 -5.34 4.66
CA GLU A 223 9.91 -5.84 5.66
C GLU A 223 10.15 -7.33 5.99
N SER A 224 10.57 -8.14 5.00
CA SER A 224 10.84 -9.57 5.18
C SER A 224 12.24 -9.90 5.70
N THR A 225 13.24 -9.05 5.47
CA THR A 225 14.65 -9.37 5.78
C THR A 225 15.24 -8.55 6.94
N PHE A 226 14.70 -7.38 7.22
CA PHE A 226 15.23 -6.48 8.25
C PHE A 226 15.28 -7.14 9.64
N GLN A 227 14.19 -7.81 10.05
CA GLN A 227 14.14 -8.51 11.33
C GLN A 227 15.19 -9.62 11.39
N LEU A 228 15.30 -10.45 10.34
CA LEU A 228 16.27 -11.55 10.27
C LEU A 228 17.69 -11.02 10.38
N PHE A 229 18.00 -9.94 9.69
CA PHE A 229 19.31 -9.30 9.76
C PHE A 229 19.63 -8.77 11.17
N GLN A 230 18.69 -8.05 11.78
CA GLN A 230 18.93 -7.46 13.10
C GLN A 230 19.05 -8.53 14.21
N ILE A 231 18.37 -9.66 14.09
CA ILE A 231 18.56 -10.80 15.00
C ILE A 231 19.99 -11.33 14.89
N SER A 232 20.51 -11.49 13.66
CA SER A 232 21.87 -12.01 13.47
C SER A 232 22.97 -10.97 13.80
N ALA A 233 22.71 -9.68 13.64
CA ALA A 233 23.70 -8.62 13.79
C ALA A 233 23.84 -8.09 15.23
N ILE A 234 22.73 -7.96 15.96
CA ILE A 234 22.68 -7.34 17.31
C ILE A 234 21.80 -8.09 18.31
N GLU A 235 21.41 -9.32 18.01
CA GLU A 235 20.60 -10.20 18.87
C GLU A 235 19.30 -9.52 19.37
N ILE A 236 18.64 -8.76 18.48
CA ILE A 236 17.47 -7.97 18.81
C ILE A 236 16.27 -8.87 19.18
N THR A 237 15.55 -8.49 20.21
CA THR A 237 14.34 -9.21 20.63
C THR A 237 13.12 -8.86 19.79
N PRO A 238 12.10 -9.75 19.67
CA PRO A 238 10.85 -9.43 18.96
C PRO A 238 10.16 -8.16 19.48
N LYS A 239 10.23 -7.89 20.79
CA LYS A 239 9.69 -6.69 21.40
C LYS A 239 10.38 -5.40 20.88
N GLN A 240 11.70 -5.44 20.77
CA GLN A 240 12.48 -4.32 20.25
C GLN A 240 12.23 -4.09 18.75
N ILE A 241 12.08 -5.16 17.96
CA ILE A 241 11.65 -5.07 16.56
C ILE A 241 10.30 -4.36 16.46
N GLY A 242 9.33 -4.73 17.30
CA GLY A 242 8.03 -4.05 17.36
C GLY A 242 8.16 -2.54 17.60
N TYR A 243 9.05 -2.13 18.52
CA TYR A 243 9.32 -0.69 18.75
C TYR A 243 9.94 0.01 17.54
N LEU A 244 10.85 -0.67 16.81
CA LEU A 244 11.45 -0.09 15.59
C LEU A 244 10.40 0.09 14.49
N PHE A 245 9.56 -0.90 14.23
CA PHE A 245 8.49 -0.76 13.23
C PHE A 245 7.43 0.27 13.64
N MET A 246 7.11 0.36 14.92
CA MET A 246 6.21 1.40 15.43
C MET A 246 6.80 2.80 15.21
N ALA A 247 8.07 3.01 15.57
CA ALA A 247 8.75 4.28 15.35
C ALA A 247 8.82 4.64 13.87
N SER A 248 9.19 3.69 13.00
CA SER A 248 9.23 3.90 11.55
C SER A 248 7.85 4.22 10.97
N GLY A 249 6.79 3.58 11.49
CA GLY A 249 5.42 3.88 11.10
C GLY A 249 4.99 5.31 11.45
N PHE A 250 5.41 5.84 12.61
CA PHE A 250 5.19 7.26 12.94
C PHE A 250 5.95 8.18 12.00
N VAL A 251 7.18 7.83 11.60
CA VAL A 251 7.93 8.56 10.57
C VAL A 251 7.18 8.54 9.24
N ASP A 252 6.68 7.37 8.81
CA ASP A 252 5.87 7.22 7.59
C ASP A 252 4.67 8.18 7.61
N ALA A 253 3.88 8.14 8.69
CA ALA A 253 2.70 9.00 8.85
C ALA A 253 3.06 10.49 8.88
N ALA A 254 4.16 10.87 9.55
CA ALA A 254 4.63 12.25 9.62
C ALA A 254 5.10 12.79 8.26
N ILE A 255 5.83 11.98 7.48
CA ILE A 255 6.25 12.34 6.12
C ILE A 255 5.04 12.50 5.22
N GLN A 256 4.12 11.56 5.21
CA GLN A 256 2.93 11.59 4.35
C GLN A 256 1.98 12.73 4.72
N GLY A 257 1.66 12.90 6.01
CA GLY A 257 0.76 13.95 6.48
C GLY A 257 1.41 15.34 6.59
N GLY A 258 2.72 15.41 6.78
CA GLY A 258 3.48 16.66 7.00
C GLY A 258 4.22 17.18 5.77
N VAL A 259 5.14 16.38 5.23
CA VAL A 259 6.04 16.80 4.15
C VAL A 259 5.34 16.79 2.80
N VAL A 260 4.63 15.69 2.46
CA VAL A 260 4.00 15.52 1.15
C VAL A 260 2.97 16.63 0.87
N ARG A 261 2.25 17.09 1.87
CA ARG A 261 1.28 18.20 1.69
C ARG A 261 1.91 19.53 1.25
N ARG A 262 3.24 19.68 1.43
CA ARG A 262 3.99 20.89 1.04
C ARG A 262 4.58 20.79 -0.36
N VAL A 263 4.47 19.62 -1.00
CA VAL A 263 4.96 19.40 -2.37
C VAL A 263 4.14 20.25 -3.34
N LYS A 264 4.82 21.20 -3.99
CA LYS A 264 4.19 22.10 -4.97
C LYS A 264 3.90 21.37 -6.28
N ASN A 265 2.83 21.78 -6.96
CA ASN A 265 2.50 21.27 -8.30
C ASN A 265 3.65 21.50 -9.28
N GLY A 266 3.99 20.46 -10.05
CA GLY A 266 5.10 20.49 -11.01
C GLY A 266 6.48 20.18 -10.41
N SER A 267 6.59 20.05 -9.07
CA SER A 267 7.85 19.66 -8.40
C SER A 267 7.92 18.18 -8.02
N GLU A 268 6.89 17.40 -8.32
CA GLU A 268 6.72 16.02 -7.88
C GLU A 268 7.91 15.14 -8.24
N THR A 269 8.43 15.27 -9.46
CA THR A 269 9.58 14.49 -9.95
C THR A 269 10.83 14.70 -9.08
N LYS A 270 11.07 15.95 -8.63
CA LYS A 270 12.19 16.28 -7.74
C LYS A 270 12.04 15.62 -6.36
N TRP A 271 10.79 15.57 -5.85
CA TRP A 271 10.50 14.96 -4.56
C TRP A 271 10.56 13.43 -4.62
N ILE A 272 10.13 12.81 -5.72
CA ILE A 272 10.31 11.37 -5.95
C ILE A 272 11.81 11.03 -6.03
N LEU A 273 12.59 11.82 -6.78
CA LEU A 273 14.03 11.66 -6.85
C LEU A 273 14.68 11.75 -5.47
N GLY A 274 14.40 12.82 -4.72
CA GLY A 274 14.90 13.02 -3.36
C GLY A 274 14.50 11.88 -2.42
N GLY A 275 13.25 11.42 -2.52
CA GLY A 275 12.76 10.26 -1.77
C GLY A 275 13.55 8.99 -2.06
N GLN A 276 13.84 8.70 -3.34
CA GLN A 276 14.64 7.53 -3.72
C GLN A 276 16.10 7.63 -3.26
N ILE A 277 16.69 8.82 -3.28
CA ILE A 277 18.04 9.03 -2.73
C ILE A 277 18.04 8.78 -1.21
N VAL A 278 17.07 9.33 -0.47
CA VAL A 278 16.94 9.11 0.98
C VAL A 278 16.68 7.63 1.28
N THR A 279 15.86 6.95 0.48
CA THR A 279 15.65 5.50 0.56
C THR A 279 16.95 4.73 0.41
N ALA A 280 17.77 5.06 -0.62
CA ALA A 280 19.04 4.40 -0.85
C ALA A 280 20.04 4.65 0.31
N ILE A 281 20.08 5.86 0.86
CA ILE A 281 20.90 6.18 2.04
C ILE A 281 20.47 5.32 3.23
N GLY A 282 19.17 5.25 3.53
CA GLY A 282 18.66 4.42 4.62
C GLY A 282 19.03 2.94 4.47
N LEU A 283 18.96 2.42 3.24
CA LEU A 283 19.35 1.03 2.92
C LEU A 283 20.86 0.80 3.14
N ILE A 284 21.69 1.73 2.73
CA ILE A 284 23.16 1.64 2.94
C ILE A 284 23.49 1.69 4.44
N LEU A 285 22.72 2.40 5.24
CA LEU A 285 22.96 2.51 6.69
C LEU A 285 22.58 1.23 7.46
N ILE A 286 21.66 0.38 6.97
CA ILE A 286 21.20 -0.81 7.69
C ILE A 286 22.35 -1.76 8.05
N PRO A 287 23.30 -2.14 7.17
CA PRO A 287 24.41 -3.02 7.53
C PRO A 287 25.35 -2.45 8.61
N PHE A 288 25.38 -1.15 8.79
CA PHE A 288 26.20 -0.48 9.82
C PHE A 288 25.48 -0.29 11.16
N SER A 289 24.25 -0.80 11.31
CA SER A 289 23.45 -0.66 12.53
C SER A 289 23.92 -1.59 13.65
N GLY A 290 25.01 -1.24 14.31
CA GLY A 290 25.60 -2.00 15.44
C GLY A 290 24.86 -1.83 16.78
N SER A 291 23.70 -1.19 16.82
CA SER A 291 22.87 -1.04 18.02
C SER A 291 21.41 -0.79 17.67
N LEU A 292 20.52 -1.02 18.66
CA LEU A 292 19.07 -0.75 18.50
C LEU A 292 18.77 0.67 18.03
N PHE A 293 19.50 1.66 18.56
CA PHE A 293 19.31 3.05 18.17
C PHE A 293 19.66 3.30 16.69
N TRP A 294 20.81 2.81 16.24
CA TRP A 294 21.25 2.99 14.85
C TRP A 294 20.40 2.17 13.87
N ALA A 295 19.91 0.99 14.29
CA ALA A 295 18.93 0.22 13.52
C ALA A 295 17.62 1.02 13.31
N GLY A 296 17.16 1.70 14.37
CA GLY A 296 15.99 2.58 14.31
C GLY A 296 16.20 3.80 13.41
N VAL A 297 17.39 4.43 13.48
CA VAL A 297 17.76 5.54 12.61
C VAL A 297 17.77 5.10 11.15
N ALA A 298 18.48 4.02 10.81
CA ALA A 298 18.56 3.50 9.45
C ALA A 298 17.18 3.15 8.87
N LEU A 299 16.35 2.42 9.64
CA LEU A 299 14.99 2.08 9.26
C LEU A 299 14.12 3.33 9.07
N SER A 300 14.25 4.33 9.94
CA SER A 300 13.49 5.59 9.86
C SER A 300 13.88 6.41 8.63
N VAL A 301 15.15 6.48 8.29
CA VAL A 301 15.65 7.16 7.07
C VAL A 301 15.11 6.45 5.83
N PHE A 302 15.21 5.11 5.77
CA PHE A 302 14.63 4.31 4.71
C PHE A 302 13.13 4.60 4.55
N THR A 303 12.38 4.52 5.64
CA THR A 303 10.93 4.72 5.65
C THR A 303 10.55 6.13 5.20
N ALA A 304 11.27 7.16 5.66
CA ALA A 304 11.02 8.53 5.27
C ALA A 304 11.16 8.74 3.75
N GLY A 305 12.23 8.19 3.16
CA GLY A 305 12.46 8.25 1.72
C GLY A 305 11.38 7.51 0.93
N ASN A 306 11.09 6.28 1.33
CA ASN A 306 10.09 5.42 0.68
C ASN A 306 8.68 6.03 0.75
N ALA A 307 8.26 6.51 1.93
CA ALA A 307 6.96 7.16 2.14
C ALA A 307 6.78 8.39 1.25
N LEU A 308 7.83 9.23 1.16
CA LEU A 308 7.84 10.41 0.33
C LEU A 308 7.71 10.06 -1.15
N ALA A 309 8.56 9.17 -1.65
CA ALA A 309 8.55 8.76 -3.05
C ALA A 309 7.21 8.12 -3.44
N ARG A 310 6.72 7.15 -2.66
CA ARG A 310 5.48 6.42 -2.92
C ARG A 310 4.27 7.33 -2.99
N THR A 311 4.08 8.21 -2.01
CA THR A 311 2.88 9.04 -1.93
C THR A 311 2.86 10.12 -3.00
N VAL A 312 4.00 10.74 -3.29
CA VAL A 312 4.12 11.74 -4.38
C VAL A 312 3.95 11.07 -5.74
N LEU A 313 4.42 9.82 -5.90
CA LEU A 313 4.24 9.04 -7.12
C LEU A 313 2.76 8.73 -7.39
N VAL A 314 1.98 8.30 -6.38
CA VAL A 314 0.53 8.08 -6.50
C VAL A 314 -0.17 9.37 -6.94
N SER A 315 0.20 10.51 -6.34
CA SER A 315 -0.35 11.82 -6.73
C SER A 315 -0.01 12.18 -8.17
N LEU A 316 1.26 12.02 -8.59
CA LEU A 316 1.70 12.30 -9.95
C LEU A 316 1.00 11.38 -10.96
N THR A 317 0.91 10.10 -10.70
CA THR A 317 0.20 9.13 -11.55
C THR A 317 -1.28 9.51 -11.70
N SER A 318 -1.91 9.96 -10.63
CA SER A 318 -3.28 10.48 -10.67
C SER A 318 -3.40 11.72 -11.56
N LYS A 319 -2.46 12.68 -11.50
CA LYS A 319 -2.45 13.87 -12.35
C LYS A 319 -2.30 13.54 -13.85
N GLU A 320 -1.44 12.58 -14.16
CA GLU A 320 -1.15 12.13 -15.53
C GLU A 320 -2.25 11.22 -16.13
N SER A 321 -3.24 10.82 -15.34
CA SER A 321 -4.27 9.86 -15.75
C SER A 321 -5.30 10.39 -16.75
N GLY A 322 -5.30 11.70 -17.04
CA GLY A 322 -6.28 12.30 -17.93
C GLY A 322 -7.73 12.12 -17.48
N GLY A 323 -8.00 12.22 -16.18
CA GLY A 323 -9.33 12.03 -15.59
C GLY A 323 -9.72 10.58 -15.28
N LYS A 324 -8.89 9.60 -15.66
CA LYS A 324 -9.12 8.16 -15.36
C LYS A 324 -8.48 7.79 -14.01
N TYR A 325 -8.85 8.48 -12.97
CA TYR A 325 -8.20 8.37 -11.65
C TYR A 325 -8.33 6.97 -11.03
N GLY A 326 -9.48 6.31 -11.18
CA GLY A 326 -9.70 4.96 -10.68
C GLY A 326 -8.86 3.92 -11.43
N THR A 327 -8.82 4.01 -12.76
CA THR A 327 -7.98 3.12 -13.58
C THR A 327 -6.50 3.29 -13.23
N ALA A 328 -6.02 4.52 -13.09
CA ALA A 328 -4.64 4.80 -12.71
C ALA A 328 -4.31 4.27 -11.31
N ALA A 329 -5.22 4.46 -10.34
CA ALA A 329 -5.08 3.90 -9.00
C ALA A 329 -5.07 2.37 -9.01
N GLY A 330 -5.92 1.74 -9.83
CA GLY A 330 -5.96 0.29 -9.99
C GLY A 330 -4.66 -0.28 -10.55
N MET A 331 -4.10 0.34 -11.58
CA MET A 331 -2.81 -0.05 -12.15
C MET A 331 -1.67 0.14 -11.16
N THR A 332 -1.65 1.26 -10.42
CA THR A 332 -0.66 1.51 -9.36
C THR A 332 -0.75 0.43 -8.28
N TYR A 333 -1.95 0.15 -7.78
CA TYR A 333 -2.16 -0.85 -6.75
C TYR A 333 -1.83 -2.27 -7.22
N SER A 334 -2.05 -2.57 -8.49
CA SER A 334 -1.61 -3.82 -9.10
C SER A 334 -0.08 -3.94 -9.09
N MET A 335 0.65 -2.89 -9.47
CA MET A 335 2.11 -2.88 -9.41
C MET A 335 2.64 -3.00 -7.97
N ASP A 336 1.98 -2.35 -7.01
CA ASP A 336 2.32 -2.48 -5.59
C ASP A 336 2.12 -3.92 -5.11
N ASN A 337 1.01 -4.58 -5.46
CA ASN A 337 0.79 -5.98 -5.10
C ASN A 337 1.79 -6.93 -5.76
N MET A 338 2.19 -6.66 -7.00
CA MET A 338 3.27 -7.42 -7.65
C MET A 338 4.59 -7.30 -6.89
N GLY A 339 4.92 -6.09 -6.40
CA GLY A 339 6.07 -5.86 -5.52
C GLY A 339 5.98 -6.65 -4.21
N ARG A 340 4.80 -6.68 -3.59
CA ARG A 340 4.53 -7.43 -2.34
C ARG A 340 4.57 -8.95 -2.53
N ILE A 341 4.31 -9.47 -3.72
CA ILE A 341 4.43 -10.89 -4.03
C ILE A 341 5.88 -11.27 -4.27
N ILE A 342 6.59 -10.51 -5.10
CA ILE A 342 7.95 -10.84 -5.56
C ILE A 342 8.98 -10.46 -4.50
N GLY A 343 8.80 -9.32 -3.81
CA GLY A 343 9.77 -8.77 -2.86
C GLY A 343 10.21 -9.77 -1.79
N PRO A 344 9.30 -10.27 -0.95
CA PRO A 344 9.66 -11.23 0.09
C PRO A 344 10.35 -12.48 -0.45
N LEU A 345 9.86 -13.03 -1.57
CA LEU A 345 10.42 -14.24 -2.16
C LEU A 345 11.87 -14.04 -2.61
N VAL A 346 12.11 -12.98 -3.39
CA VAL A 346 13.44 -12.70 -3.95
C VAL A 346 14.41 -12.28 -2.85
N PHE A 347 13.98 -11.39 -1.95
CA PHE A 347 14.86 -10.83 -0.93
C PHE A 347 15.19 -11.86 0.16
N THR A 348 14.24 -12.70 0.58
CA THR A 348 14.55 -13.77 1.53
C THR A 348 15.48 -14.80 0.91
N TRP A 349 15.28 -15.16 -0.36
CA TRP A 349 16.19 -16.07 -1.08
C TRP A 349 17.60 -15.48 -1.23
N LEU A 350 17.74 -14.20 -1.53
CA LEU A 350 19.03 -13.51 -1.57
C LEU A 350 19.67 -13.44 -0.19
N PHE A 351 18.87 -13.16 0.85
CA PHE A 351 19.34 -13.04 2.23
C PHE A 351 20.02 -14.32 2.73
N THR A 352 19.54 -15.51 2.36
CA THR A 352 20.18 -16.78 2.73
C THR A 352 21.58 -16.95 2.11
N ARG A 353 21.96 -16.14 1.14
CA ARG A 353 23.24 -16.19 0.41
C ARG A 353 24.13 -14.97 0.65
N MET A 354 23.53 -13.84 0.95
CA MET A 354 24.17 -12.53 0.98
C MET A 354 23.62 -11.69 2.16
N THR A 355 23.89 -12.09 3.39
CA THR A 355 23.25 -11.55 4.60
C THR A 355 23.08 -10.01 4.59
N GLY A 356 24.19 -9.26 4.68
CA GLY A 356 24.18 -7.79 4.73
C GLY A 356 24.21 -7.12 3.35
N GLU A 357 24.78 -7.78 2.35
CA GLU A 357 24.99 -7.22 1.00
C GLU A 357 23.67 -6.98 0.26
N ILE A 358 22.59 -7.65 0.63
CA ILE A 358 21.26 -7.47 0.06
C ILE A 358 20.78 -6.01 0.16
N TYR A 359 21.19 -5.28 1.20
CA TYR A 359 20.81 -3.88 1.37
C TYR A 359 21.51 -2.97 0.37
N TYR A 360 22.74 -3.29 -0.05
CA TYR A 360 23.42 -2.57 -1.14
C TYR A 360 22.77 -2.84 -2.50
N ILE A 361 22.33 -4.09 -2.74
CA ILE A 361 21.54 -4.43 -3.94
C ILE A 361 20.22 -3.66 -3.94
N SER A 362 19.55 -3.58 -2.79
CA SER A 362 18.33 -2.80 -2.62
C SER A 362 18.54 -1.31 -2.88
N ALA A 363 19.65 -0.75 -2.39
CA ALA A 363 20.03 0.63 -2.65
C ALA A 363 20.31 0.86 -4.15
N ALA A 364 20.98 -0.07 -4.82
CA ALA A 364 21.19 -0.02 -6.27
C ALA A 364 19.85 -0.06 -7.03
N LEU A 365 18.89 -0.90 -6.62
CA LEU A 365 17.54 -0.91 -7.21
C LEU A 365 16.81 0.43 -7.00
N ALA A 366 16.94 1.07 -5.82
CA ALA A 366 16.39 2.40 -5.59
C ALA A 366 17.02 3.44 -6.52
N VAL A 367 18.33 3.38 -6.76
CA VAL A 367 19.03 4.25 -7.72
C VAL A 367 18.59 3.93 -9.16
N ILE A 368 18.46 2.66 -9.53
CA ILE A 368 17.97 2.26 -10.87
C ILE A 368 16.56 2.83 -11.12
N SER A 369 15.69 2.87 -10.11
CA SER A 369 14.36 3.47 -10.26
C SER A 369 14.42 4.95 -10.67
N ILE A 370 15.51 5.65 -10.35
CA ILE A 370 15.74 7.04 -10.76
C ILE A 370 15.85 7.16 -12.29
N VAL A 371 16.38 6.15 -12.97
CA VAL A 371 16.44 6.13 -14.44
C VAL A 371 15.05 6.25 -15.05
N PHE A 372 14.05 5.55 -14.47
CA PHE A 372 12.66 5.66 -14.94
C PHE A 372 12.07 7.05 -14.70
N ILE A 373 12.51 7.76 -13.66
CA ILE A 373 12.12 9.16 -13.42
C ILE A 373 12.65 10.06 -14.54
N PHE A 374 13.90 9.89 -14.94
CA PHE A 374 14.48 10.64 -16.05
C PHE A 374 13.82 10.30 -17.39
N MET A 375 13.51 9.01 -17.64
CA MET A 375 12.78 8.59 -18.83
C MET A 375 11.38 9.21 -18.89
N TYR A 376 10.66 9.26 -17.77
CA TYR A 376 9.39 9.97 -17.64
C TYR A 376 9.54 11.46 -17.98
N HIS A 377 10.55 12.12 -17.42
CA HIS A 377 10.77 13.55 -17.62
C HIS A 377 11.14 13.90 -19.07
N LYS A 378 11.96 13.08 -19.73
CA LYS A 378 12.33 13.25 -21.15
C LYS A 378 11.09 13.11 -22.05
N SER A 379 10.27 12.10 -21.84
CA SER A 379 9.02 11.89 -22.56
C SER A 379 8.02 13.04 -22.39
N SER A 380 8.03 13.71 -21.23
CA SER A 380 7.21 14.86 -20.92
C SER A 380 7.59 16.14 -21.71
N LYS A 381 8.88 16.32 -21.99
CA LYS A 381 9.37 17.48 -22.77
C LYS A 381 9.05 17.33 -24.24
N THR A 382 9.19 16.15 -24.80
CA THR A 382 8.95 15.89 -26.24
C THR A 382 7.49 16.16 -26.65
N LEU A 383 6.53 15.91 -25.75
CA LEU A 383 5.09 16.16 -26.00
C LEU A 383 4.67 17.62 -25.78
N ARG A 384 5.50 18.43 -25.12
CA ARG A 384 5.23 19.89 -24.97
C ARG A 384 5.84 20.71 -26.11
N SER A 385 6.74 20.12 -26.87
CA SER A 385 7.41 20.74 -28.02
C SER A 385 6.84 20.29 -29.37
N ALA A 386 5.93 19.34 -29.39
CA ALA A 386 5.11 18.91 -30.53
C ALA A 386 3.66 19.42 -30.38
#